data_bebd26934a05a3fe22e1b633784f1d77
#
_entry.id   bebd26934a05a3fe22e1b633784f1d77
#
_cell.length_a   1.000
_cell.length_b   1.000
_cell.length_c   1.000
_cell.angle_alpha   90.00
_cell.angle_beta   90.00
_cell.angle_gamma   90.00
#
_symmetry.space_group_name_H-M   'P 1'
#
loop_
_entity.id
_entity.type
_entity.pdbx_description
1 polymer ?
#
loop_
_entity_poly.entity_id
_entity_poly.type
_entity_poly.pdbx_seq_one_letter_code
_entity_poly.pdbx_strand_id
1 'polypeptide(L)'
;EVEKALEPVNVGGRTLAAEGTYIVPMDQPAHRLIRNLLDPHTPMDPMFVERQLERRANRLRDQIYDVTAWSMPSLWDVELIVSERATGAATVSLNNPRQLSDVAQLPETVVGYLMPWGTNAAAAVAELLREGIRVRSAGGEFSLDGRDFGVGTAIIRNSDNGPDLGQRLARIALKHHAPVVPVDDSYVREGMSLGSGRVSHLVEPRVLLVYDQPG
;
A
#
# COMPACT_ATOMS: atom_id res chain seq x y z
N GLU A 1 -8.25 10.76 15.37
CA GLU A 1 -6.96 10.33 15.92
C GLU A 1 -6.63 8.92 15.44
N VAL A 2 -5.36 8.66 15.15
CA VAL A 2 -4.83 7.33 14.82
C VAL A 2 -3.58 7.14 15.67
N GLU A 3 -3.40 5.97 16.21
CA GLU A 3 -2.28 5.61 17.06
C GLU A 3 -1.46 4.49 16.42
N LYS A 4 -0.13 4.56 16.52
CA LYS A 4 0.77 3.49 16.11
C LYS A 4 1.13 2.65 17.35
N ALA A 5 1.03 1.33 17.24
CA ALA A 5 1.43 0.43 18.30
C ALA A 5 2.96 0.46 18.52
N LEU A 6 3.37 0.49 19.79
CA LEU A 6 4.79 0.43 20.21
C LEU A 6 5.18 -0.97 20.70
N GLU A 7 4.20 -1.82 20.94
CA GLU A 7 4.36 -3.20 21.41
C GLU A 7 3.33 -4.11 20.74
N PRO A 8 3.49 -5.44 20.78
CA PRO A 8 2.51 -6.35 20.20
C PRO A 8 1.11 -6.17 20.79
N VAL A 9 0.11 -6.16 19.93
CA VAL A 9 -1.29 -5.91 20.29
C VAL A 9 -2.05 -7.23 20.36
N ASN A 10 -2.65 -7.50 21.51
CA ASN A 10 -3.51 -8.67 21.69
C ASN A 10 -4.98 -8.30 21.49
N VAL A 11 -5.60 -8.85 20.46
CA VAL A 11 -7.00 -8.59 20.12
C VAL A 11 -7.67 -9.80 19.50
N GLY A 12 -8.89 -10.13 19.92
CA GLY A 12 -9.66 -11.25 19.36
C GLY A 12 -8.97 -12.62 19.45
N GLY A 13 -8.12 -12.84 20.47
CA GLY A 13 -7.35 -14.08 20.62
C GLY A 13 -6.13 -14.17 19.69
N ARG A 14 -5.76 -13.10 19.01
CA ARG A 14 -4.60 -13.00 18.12
C ARG A 14 -3.61 -11.98 18.67
N THR A 15 -2.34 -12.20 18.40
CA THR A 15 -1.27 -11.25 18.67
C THR A 15 -0.78 -10.65 17.37
N LEU A 16 -0.91 -9.33 17.23
CA LEU A 16 -0.42 -8.57 16.09
C LEU A 16 0.94 -7.98 16.44
N ALA A 17 1.87 -7.98 15.48
CA ALA A 17 3.16 -7.31 15.66
C ALA A 17 2.96 -5.80 15.83
N ALA A 18 3.83 -5.15 16.60
CA ALA A 18 3.79 -3.68 16.73
C ALA A 18 4.05 -2.98 15.37
N GLU A 19 4.99 -3.51 14.60
CA GLU A 19 5.30 -2.99 13.26
C GLU A 19 4.11 -3.19 12.32
N GLY A 20 3.62 -2.11 11.73
CA GLY A 20 2.49 -2.13 10.81
C GLY A 20 1.11 -2.16 11.47
N THR A 21 1.02 -2.19 12.81
CA THR A 21 -0.25 -2.15 13.53
C THR A 21 -0.61 -0.73 13.97
N TYR A 22 -1.80 -0.32 13.57
CA TYR A 22 -2.39 0.97 13.91
C TYR A 22 -3.70 0.77 14.66
N ILE A 23 -3.95 1.61 15.66
CA ILE A 23 -5.16 1.58 16.48
C ILE A 23 -5.95 2.87 16.20
N VAL A 24 -7.21 2.72 15.93
CA VAL A 24 -8.13 3.84 15.69
C VAL A 24 -9.20 3.83 16.78
N PRO A 25 -9.03 4.63 17.85
CA PRO A 25 -10.03 4.72 18.91
C PRO A 25 -11.38 5.21 18.37
N MET A 26 -12.47 4.56 18.78
CA MET A 26 -13.81 4.91 18.32
C MET A 26 -14.52 5.94 19.23
N ASP A 27 -13.93 6.30 20.35
CA ASP A 27 -14.42 7.31 21.31
C ASP A 27 -14.03 8.75 20.92
N GLN A 28 -13.97 9.03 19.63
CA GLN A 28 -13.61 10.32 19.07
C GLN A 28 -14.77 10.92 18.24
N PRO A 29 -14.83 12.25 18.06
CA PRO A 29 -15.93 12.90 17.33
C PRO A 29 -16.17 12.38 15.92
N ALA A 30 -15.11 11.91 15.24
CA ALA A 30 -15.17 11.38 13.89
C ALA A 30 -15.61 9.92 13.78
N HIS A 31 -16.03 9.27 14.87
CA HIS A 31 -16.32 7.83 14.92
C HIS A 31 -17.29 7.34 13.84
N ARG A 32 -18.31 8.11 13.48
CA ARG A 32 -19.27 7.76 12.41
C ARG A 32 -18.60 7.70 11.05
N LEU A 33 -17.76 8.69 10.74
CA LEU A 33 -16.98 8.72 9.50
C LEU A 33 -16.00 7.56 9.45
N ILE A 34 -15.29 7.30 10.54
CA ILE A 34 -14.34 6.19 10.66
C ILE A 34 -15.06 4.86 10.39
N ARG A 35 -16.22 4.65 11.04
CA ARG A 35 -17.01 3.45 10.81
C ARG A 35 -17.41 3.30 9.35
N ASN A 36 -17.91 4.34 8.72
CA ASN A 36 -18.30 4.30 7.31
C ASN A 36 -17.14 4.00 6.35
N LEU A 37 -15.93 4.47 6.67
CA LEU A 37 -14.76 4.25 5.83
C LEU A 37 -14.11 2.88 6.05
N LEU A 38 -14.16 2.37 7.27
CA LEU A 38 -13.43 1.16 7.64
C LEU A 38 -14.31 -0.09 7.73
N ASP A 39 -15.63 0.03 7.94
CA ASP A 39 -16.50 -1.14 8.09
C ASP A 39 -16.55 -1.94 6.77
N PRO A 40 -16.14 -3.22 6.78
CA PRO A 40 -16.20 -4.08 5.60
C PRO A 40 -17.64 -4.52 5.27
N HIS A 41 -18.56 -4.33 6.19
CA HIS A 41 -19.94 -4.75 6.05
C HIS A 41 -20.89 -3.56 6.14
N THR A 42 -21.55 -3.26 5.04
CA THR A 42 -22.64 -2.29 5.02
C THR A 42 -23.96 -3.05 5.01
N PRO A 43 -24.64 -3.19 6.17
CA PRO A 43 -25.92 -3.87 6.19
C PRO A 43 -26.96 -3.05 5.40
N MET A 44 -27.63 -3.69 4.45
CA MET A 44 -28.75 -3.09 3.73
C MET A 44 -30.06 -3.45 4.45
N ASP A 45 -31.03 -2.55 4.38
CA ASP A 45 -32.38 -2.83 4.86
C ASP A 45 -32.94 -4.09 4.16
N PRO A 46 -33.41 -5.09 4.91
CA PRO A 46 -33.93 -6.34 4.32
C PRO A 46 -35.04 -6.11 3.28
N MET A 47 -35.94 -5.16 3.51
CA MET A 47 -37.02 -4.83 2.56
C MET A 47 -36.46 -4.21 1.26
N PHE A 48 -35.39 -3.43 1.38
CA PHE A 48 -34.70 -2.91 0.19
C PHE A 48 -34.07 -4.05 -0.61
N VAL A 49 -33.39 -5.00 0.05
CA VAL A 49 -32.79 -6.16 -0.60
C VAL A 49 -33.84 -7.00 -1.32
N GLU A 50 -34.95 -7.31 -0.66
CA GLU A 50 -36.06 -8.05 -1.23
C GLU A 50 -36.61 -7.38 -2.51
N ARG A 51 -36.82 -6.08 -2.46
CA ARG A 51 -37.25 -5.29 -3.64
C ARG A 51 -36.21 -5.37 -4.79
N GLN A 52 -34.92 -5.37 -4.49
CA GLN A 52 -33.91 -5.52 -5.54
C GLN A 52 -33.91 -6.91 -6.15
N LEU A 53 -34.15 -7.97 -5.35
CA LEU A 53 -34.32 -9.34 -5.84
C LEU A 53 -35.53 -9.47 -6.74
N GLU A 54 -36.69 -8.89 -6.38
CA GLU A 54 -37.88 -8.83 -7.24
C GLU A 54 -37.62 -8.10 -8.55
N ARG A 55 -36.90 -6.97 -8.52
CA ARG A 55 -36.51 -6.24 -9.72
C ARG A 55 -35.66 -7.10 -10.65
N ARG A 56 -34.67 -7.83 -10.12
CA ARG A 56 -33.85 -8.78 -10.89
C ARG A 56 -34.68 -9.88 -11.50
N ALA A 57 -35.60 -10.48 -10.76
CA ALA A 57 -36.53 -11.51 -11.24
C ALA A 57 -37.38 -11.00 -12.42
N ASN A 58 -37.75 -9.71 -12.40
CA ASN A 58 -38.52 -9.06 -13.45
C ASN A 58 -37.64 -8.43 -14.56
N ARG A 59 -36.32 -8.73 -14.60
CA ARG A 59 -35.33 -8.19 -15.56
C ARG A 59 -35.23 -6.67 -15.56
N LEU A 60 -35.54 -6.01 -14.44
CA LEU A 60 -35.35 -4.59 -14.21
C LEU A 60 -33.96 -4.36 -13.64
N ARG A 61 -33.38 -3.20 -13.94
CA ARG A 61 -32.08 -2.80 -13.37
C ARG A 61 -32.21 -2.65 -11.85
N ASP A 62 -31.16 -3.07 -11.15
CA ASP A 62 -31.01 -2.81 -9.72
C ASP A 62 -30.96 -1.31 -9.44
N GLN A 63 -31.42 -0.94 -8.26
CA GLN A 63 -31.23 0.39 -7.70
C GLN A 63 -30.05 0.42 -6.72
N ILE A 64 -29.30 -0.67 -6.64
CA ILE A 64 -28.02 -0.69 -5.93
C ILE A 64 -27.01 0.02 -6.81
N TYR A 65 -26.50 1.12 -6.33
CA TYR A 65 -25.34 1.75 -6.97
C TYR A 65 -24.11 0.90 -6.69
N ASP A 66 -23.67 0.22 -7.72
CA ASP A 66 -22.46 -0.60 -7.71
C ASP A 66 -21.21 0.28 -7.77
N VAL A 67 -21.21 1.36 -7.06
CA VAL A 67 -20.10 2.29 -7.16
C VAL A 67 -19.22 2.09 -5.99
N THR A 68 -19.01 0.99 -5.37
CA THR A 68 -18.04 1.35 -4.38
C THR A 68 -17.59 0.25 -3.46
N ALA A 69 -16.39 -0.03 -3.54
CA ALA A 69 -15.60 -0.41 -2.39
C ALA A 69 -15.66 0.71 -1.35
N TRP A 70 -16.67 0.71 -0.50
CA TRP A 70 -16.79 1.65 0.60
C TRP A 70 -15.76 1.39 1.70
N SER A 71 -15.31 0.15 1.82
CA SER A 71 -14.33 -0.24 2.81
C SER A 71 -12.92 0.08 2.33
N MET A 72 -12.30 1.09 2.93
CA MET A 72 -10.90 1.43 2.68
C MET A 72 -9.95 0.26 2.95
N PRO A 73 -10.12 -0.54 4.02
CA PRO A 73 -9.29 -1.71 4.22
C PRO A 73 -9.26 -2.68 3.04
N SER A 74 -10.41 -2.95 2.42
CA SER A 74 -10.48 -3.83 1.25
C SER A 74 -9.82 -3.22 0.00
N LEU A 75 -9.89 -1.88 -0.15
CA LEU A 75 -9.24 -1.18 -1.25
C LEU A 75 -7.71 -1.18 -1.17
N TRP A 76 -7.18 -1.15 0.04
CA TRP A 76 -5.75 -1.00 0.31
C TRP A 76 -5.11 -2.31 0.78
N ASP A 77 -5.84 -3.42 0.74
CA ASP A 77 -5.39 -4.73 1.23
C ASP A 77 -4.87 -4.65 2.68
N VAL A 78 -5.64 -3.99 3.53
CA VAL A 78 -5.33 -3.83 4.96
C VAL A 78 -6.25 -4.70 5.78
N GLU A 79 -5.69 -5.53 6.65
CA GLU A 79 -6.48 -6.31 7.60
C GLU A 79 -7.10 -5.38 8.65
N LEU A 80 -8.41 -5.47 8.83
CA LEU A 80 -9.15 -4.75 9.88
C LEU A 80 -9.66 -5.71 10.94
N ILE A 81 -9.35 -5.41 12.19
CA ILE A 81 -9.91 -6.13 13.35
C ILE A 81 -10.67 -5.13 14.21
N VAL A 82 -11.94 -5.41 14.44
CA VAL A 82 -12.79 -4.60 15.32
C VAL A 82 -12.76 -5.19 16.73
N SER A 83 -12.46 -4.36 17.72
CA SER A 83 -12.49 -4.72 19.14
C SER A 83 -13.51 -3.87 19.90
N GLU A 84 -14.30 -4.52 20.75
CA GLU A 84 -15.21 -3.85 21.68
C GLU A 84 -14.52 -3.31 22.93
N ARG A 85 -13.25 -3.69 23.13
CA ARG A 85 -12.46 -3.30 24.30
C ARG A 85 -11.19 -2.60 23.88
N ALA A 86 -10.72 -1.68 24.68
CA ALA A 86 -9.41 -1.09 24.52
C ALA A 86 -8.32 -2.18 24.56
N THR A 87 -7.35 -2.07 23.71
CA THR A 87 -6.27 -3.08 23.58
C THR A 87 -5.30 -3.04 24.77
N GLY A 88 -5.21 -1.90 25.45
CA GLY A 88 -4.27 -1.65 26.54
C GLY A 88 -2.80 -1.62 26.11
N ALA A 89 -2.52 -1.74 24.82
CA ALA A 89 -1.16 -1.68 24.30
C ALA A 89 -0.60 -0.26 24.37
N ALA A 90 0.70 -0.13 24.57
CA ALA A 90 1.40 1.13 24.48
C ALA A 90 1.35 1.66 23.04
N THR A 91 0.98 2.91 22.88
CA THR A 91 0.80 3.55 21.57
C THR A 91 1.44 4.93 21.52
N VAL A 92 1.64 5.43 20.32
CA VAL A 92 1.98 6.84 20.05
C VAL A 92 0.97 7.43 19.09
N SER A 93 0.42 8.58 19.45
CA SER A 93 -0.54 9.29 18.60
C SER A 93 0.11 9.85 17.35
N LEU A 94 -0.53 9.60 16.19
CA LEU A 94 -0.08 10.10 14.90
C LEU A 94 -0.84 11.39 14.56
N ASN A 95 -0.29 12.51 14.95
CA ASN A 95 -0.87 13.82 14.68
C ASN A 95 -0.68 14.29 13.23
N ASN A 96 0.22 13.63 12.48
CA ASN A 96 0.54 13.93 11.10
C ASN A 96 0.80 12.65 10.31
N PRO A 97 0.08 12.39 9.20
CA PRO A 97 0.36 11.24 8.32
C PRO A 97 1.82 11.19 7.83
N ARG A 98 2.51 12.33 7.81
CA ARG A 98 3.93 12.41 7.43
C ARG A 98 4.87 11.77 8.44
N GLN A 99 4.44 11.52 9.68
CA GLN A 99 5.24 10.83 10.70
C GLN A 99 5.36 9.31 10.46
N LEU A 100 4.63 8.78 9.48
CA LEU A 100 4.69 7.35 9.11
C LEU A 100 5.96 6.97 8.36
N SER A 101 6.70 7.93 7.85
CA SER A 101 7.93 7.70 7.09
C SER A 101 9.13 8.38 7.77
N ASP A 102 9.75 7.68 8.70
CA ASP A 102 11.01 8.11 9.35
C ASP A 102 12.26 8.00 8.45
N VAL A 103 12.08 7.92 7.13
CA VAL A 103 13.21 7.75 6.22
C VAL A 103 13.73 9.11 5.75
N ALA A 104 14.29 9.87 6.66
CA ALA A 104 15.01 11.09 6.31
C ALA A 104 16.32 10.80 5.53
N GLN A 105 16.88 9.61 5.71
CA GLN A 105 18.08 9.15 4.99
C GLN A 105 17.99 7.63 4.78
N LEU A 106 18.18 7.19 3.53
CA LEU A 106 18.36 5.78 3.25
C LEU A 106 19.82 5.39 3.58
N PRO A 107 20.04 4.21 4.19
CA PRO A 107 21.40 3.73 4.40
C PRO A 107 22.10 3.53 3.06
N GLU A 108 23.40 3.71 3.02
CA GLU A 108 24.21 3.29 1.88
C GLU A 108 24.13 1.77 1.74
N THR A 109 24.01 1.30 0.52
CA THR A 109 23.89 -0.13 0.21
C THR A 109 24.87 -0.53 -0.88
N VAL A 110 25.24 -1.80 -0.87
CA VAL A 110 26.13 -2.36 -1.91
C VAL A 110 25.37 -2.61 -3.21
N VAL A 111 24.16 -3.20 -3.13
CA VAL A 111 23.37 -3.59 -4.32
C VAL A 111 22.42 -2.50 -4.76
N GLY A 112 21.67 -1.94 -3.85
CA GLY A 112 20.65 -0.92 -4.13
C GLY A 112 19.43 -1.03 -3.22
N TYR A 113 18.26 -0.79 -3.79
CA TYR A 113 17.01 -0.67 -3.04
C TYR A 113 15.88 -1.41 -3.74
N LEU A 114 14.98 -1.96 -2.95
CA LEU A 114 13.70 -2.52 -3.40
C LEU A 114 12.57 -1.64 -2.95
N MET A 115 11.58 -1.47 -3.81
CA MET A 115 10.33 -0.78 -3.47
C MET A 115 9.18 -1.76 -3.76
N PRO A 116 8.58 -2.37 -2.71
CA PRO A 116 7.42 -3.23 -2.86
C PRO A 116 6.30 -2.52 -3.63
N TRP A 117 5.66 -3.24 -4.57
CA TRP A 117 4.63 -2.63 -5.39
C TRP A 117 3.37 -2.32 -4.59
N GLY A 118 2.84 -1.13 -4.80
CA GLY A 118 1.62 -0.64 -4.17
C GLY A 118 1.28 0.74 -4.69
N THR A 119 0.18 1.31 -4.25
CA THR A 119 -0.33 2.61 -4.75
C THR A 119 0.72 3.72 -4.62
N ASN A 120 1.38 3.81 -3.49
CA ASN A 120 2.40 4.82 -3.25
C ASN A 120 3.67 4.56 -4.07
N ALA A 121 4.02 3.30 -4.29
CA ALA A 121 5.15 2.92 -5.13
C ALA A 121 4.94 3.34 -6.58
N ALA A 122 3.73 3.23 -7.12
CA ALA A 122 3.44 3.62 -8.49
C ALA A 122 3.76 5.11 -8.75
N ALA A 123 3.32 5.99 -7.83
CA ALA A 123 3.61 7.43 -7.94
C ALA A 123 5.10 7.73 -7.78
N ALA A 124 5.78 7.05 -6.83
CA ALA A 124 7.21 7.20 -6.62
C ALA A 124 8.01 6.72 -7.84
N VAL A 125 7.69 5.54 -8.39
CA VAL A 125 8.35 5.00 -9.60
C VAL A 125 8.17 5.92 -10.79
N ALA A 126 6.98 6.49 -10.99
CA ALA A 126 6.75 7.45 -12.06
C ALA A 126 7.66 8.69 -11.93
N GLU A 127 7.85 9.20 -10.71
CA GLU A 127 8.77 10.34 -10.47
C GLU A 127 10.24 9.93 -10.64
N LEU A 128 10.64 8.73 -10.17
CA LEU A 128 11.98 8.21 -10.39
C LEU A 128 12.34 8.15 -11.88
N LEU A 129 11.43 7.61 -12.71
CA LEU A 129 11.62 7.52 -14.15
C LEU A 129 11.73 8.91 -14.81
N ARG A 130 10.89 9.86 -14.39
CA ARG A 130 10.95 11.26 -14.89
C ARG A 130 12.24 11.96 -14.52
N GLU A 131 12.85 11.61 -13.39
CA GLU A 131 14.16 12.10 -12.99
C GLU A 131 15.33 11.33 -13.64
N GLY A 132 15.04 10.40 -14.55
CA GLY A 132 16.04 9.61 -15.26
C GLY A 132 16.68 8.50 -14.42
N ILE A 133 16.11 8.17 -13.25
CA ILE A 133 16.56 7.04 -12.45
C ILE A 133 16.11 5.75 -13.14
N ARG A 134 17.06 4.84 -13.33
CA ARG A 134 16.80 3.53 -13.94
C ARG A 134 16.17 2.61 -12.92
N VAL A 135 14.96 2.18 -13.21
CA VAL A 135 14.15 1.28 -12.38
C VAL A 135 13.87 0.01 -13.17
N ARG A 136 13.93 -1.12 -12.50
CA ARG A 136 13.50 -2.41 -13.04
C ARG A 136 12.29 -2.91 -12.26
N SER A 137 11.53 -3.82 -12.84
CA SER A 137 10.38 -4.46 -12.20
C SER A 137 10.59 -5.96 -12.12
N ALA A 138 10.25 -6.54 -10.98
CA ALA A 138 10.25 -7.97 -10.75
C ALA A 138 9.03 -8.63 -11.44
N GLY A 139 9.26 -9.56 -12.35
CA GLY A 139 8.20 -10.34 -13.02
C GLY A 139 7.85 -11.64 -12.28
N GLY A 140 8.24 -11.79 -11.05
CA GLY A 140 7.93 -12.93 -10.18
C GLY A 140 8.16 -12.61 -8.73
N GLU A 141 7.57 -13.40 -7.86
CA GLU A 141 7.76 -13.33 -6.41
C GLU A 141 9.15 -13.84 -6.02
N PHE A 142 9.68 -13.32 -4.92
CA PHE A 142 10.96 -13.77 -4.37
C PHE A 142 11.07 -13.41 -2.89
N SER A 143 11.93 -14.14 -2.17
CA SER A 143 12.26 -13.86 -0.75
C SER A 143 13.71 -13.45 -0.64
N LEU A 144 13.98 -12.33 0.01
CA LEU A 144 15.30 -11.79 0.26
C LEU A 144 15.40 -11.29 1.70
N ASP A 145 16.45 -11.70 2.42
CA ASP A 145 16.70 -11.32 3.81
C ASP A 145 15.50 -11.57 4.75
N GLY A 146 14.77 -12.69 4.50
CA GLY A 146 13.61 -13.08 5.31
C GLY A 146 12.36 -12.26 5.07
N ARG A 147 12.33 -11.47 4.00
CA ARG A 147 11.16 -10.71 3.56
C ARG A 147 10.68 -11.22 2.21
N ASP A 148 9.36 -11.26 2.04
CA ASP A 148 8.73 -11.65 0.79
C ASP A 148 8.39 -10.41 -0.05
N PHE A 149 8.66 -10.52 -1.34
CA PHE A 149 8.43 -9.48 -2.33
C PHE A 149 7.54 -10.01 -3.46
N GLY A 150 6.47 -9.32 -3.71
CA GLY A 150 5.52 -9.67 -4.77
C GLY A 150 5.97 -9.23 -6.16
N VAL A 151 5.23 -9.72 -7.16
CA VAL A 151 5.36 -9.29 -8.55
C VAL A 151 5.19 -7.78 -8.66
N GLY A 152 5.96 -7.14 -9.51
CA GLY A 152 5.94 -5.69 -9.70
C GLY A 152 6.89 -4.93 -8.77
N THR A 153 7.48 -5.56 -7.76
CA THR A 153 8.48 -4.91 -6.89
C THR A 153 9.51 -4.19 -7.74
N ALA A 154 9.68 -2.87 -7.50
CA ALA A 154 10.67 -2.08 -8.20
C ALA A 154 12.06 -2.36 -7.63
N ILE A 155 13.02 -2.58 -8.54
CA ILE A 155 14.42 -2.88 -8.23
C ILE A 155 15.25 -1.71 -8.73
N ILE A 156 15.91 -1.00 -7.82
CA ILE A 156 16.67 0.23 -8.09
C ILE A 156 18.13 -0.03 -7.69
N ARG A 157 18.98 -0.28 -8.68
CA ARG A 157 20.36 -0.71 -8.45
C ARG A 157 21.32 0.48 -8.43
N ASN A 158 22.31 0.41 -7.56
CA ASN A 158 23.41 1.37 -7.54
C ASN A 158 24.21 1.32 -8.84
N SER A 159 24.45 0.13 -9.38
CA SER A 159 25.20 -0.09 -10.62
C SER A 159 24.55 0.52 -11.87
N ASP A 160 23.24 0.73 -11.85
CA ASP A 160 22.49 1.31 -12.98
C ASP A 160 22.35 2.85 -12.85
N ASN A 161 22.70 3.41 -11.68
CA ASN A 161 22.43 4.80 -11.30
C ASN A 161 23.68 5.50 -10.76
N GLY A 162 23.60 6.80 -10.57
CA GLY A 162 24.70 7.59 -10.06
C GLY A 162 24.86 7.52 -8.53
N PRO A 163 25.94 8.09 -8.00
CA PRO A 163 26.25 8.05 -6.56
C PRO A 163 25.25 8.81 -5.69
N ASP A 164 24.45 9.69 -6.26
CA ASP A 164 23.40 10.47 -5.60
C ASP A 164 22.05 9.72 -5.48
N LEU A 165 22.01 8.45 -5.91
CA LEU A 165 20.78 7.63 -5.94
C LEU A 165 20.08 7.61 -4.57
N GLY A 166 20.80 7.30 -3.49
CA GLY A 166 20.21 7.16 -2.16
C GLY A 166 19.50 8.44 -1.70
N GLN A 167 20.12 9.59 -1.95
CA GLN A 167 19.57 10.89 -1.59
C GLN A 167 18.31 11.25 -2.38
N ARG A 168 18.34 11.01 -3.70
CA ARG A 168 17.19 11.24 -4.59
C ARG A 168 16.04 10.31 -4.27
N LEU A 169 16.34 9.03 -4.07
CA LEU A 169 15.37 8.02 -3.72
C LEU A 169 14.70 8.32 -2.36
N ALA A 170 15.49 8.70 -1.33
CA ALA A 170 14.94 9.08 -0.03
C ALA A 170 13.94 10.23 -0.14
N ARG A 171 14.28 11.27 -0.89
CA ARG A 171 13.39 12.42 -1.12
C ARG A 171 12.09 12.02 -1.81
N ILE A 172 12.18 11.20 -2.86
CA ILE A 172 10.99 10.77 -3.63
C ILE A 172 10.14 9.81 -2.80
N ALA A 173 10.76 8.85 -2.13
CA ALA A 173 10.08 7.91 -1.26
C ALA A 173 9.32 8.63 -0.13
N LEU A 174 9.95 9.60 0.51
CA LEU A 174 9.32 10.44 1.54
C LEU A 174 8.12 11.23 0.99
N LYS A 175 8.27 11.84 -0.19
CA LYS A 175 7.23 12.63 -0.83
C LYS A 175 5.97 11.80 -1.13
N HIS A 176 6.17 10.57 -1.59
CA HIS A 176 5.08 9.67 -1.98
C HIS A 176 4.69 8.65 -0.91
N HIS A 177 5.33 8.69 0.27
CA HIS A 177 5.16 7.69 1.33
C HIS A 177 5.37 6.26 0.84
N ALA A 178 6.29 6.08 -0.11
CA ALA A 178 6.59 4.78 -0.69
C ALA A 178 7.58 4.02 0.19
N PRO A 179 7.33 2.73 0.49
CA PRO A 179 8.25 1.92 1.28
C PRO A 179 9.51 1.63 0.47
N VAL A 180 10.67 1.76 1.10
CA VAL A 180 11.97 1.42 0.49
C VAL A 180 12.73 0.48 1.41
N VAL A 181 13.21 -0.61 0.85
CA VAL A 181 13.99 -1.64 1.54
C VAL A 181 15.42 -1.60 0.99
N PRO A 182 16.43 -1.27 1.81
CA PRO A 182 17.83 -1.32 1.41
C PRO A 182 18.29 -2.77 1.21
N VAL A 183 19.19 -3.01 0.26
CA VAL A 183 19.67 -4.34 -0.11
C VAL A 183 21.18 -4.35 -0.30
N ASP A 184 21.87 -5.18 0.49
CA ASP A 184 23.31 -5.36 0.43
C ASP A 184 23.74 -6.66 -0.23
N ASP A 185 22.83 -7.65 -0.31
CA ASP A 185 23.05 -8.91 -1.01
C ASP A 185 21.98 -9.10 -2.10
N SER A 186 22.40 -9.63 -3.23
CA SER A 186 21.50 -9.96 -4.36
C SER A 186 21.13 -11.43 -4.42
N TYR A 187 21.57 -12.25 -3.46
CA TYR A 187 21.32 -13.68 -3.44
C TYR A 187 19.91 -13.99 -2.96
N VAL A 188 19.03 -14.30 -3.87
CA VAL A 188 17.66 -14.75 -3.61
C VAL A 188 17.67 -16.25 -3.36
N ARG A 189 17.20 -16.67 -2.18
CA ARG A 189 17.11 -18.10 -1.80
C ARG A 189 15.90 -18.78 -2.40
N GLU A 190 14.77 -18.08 -2.43
CA GLU A 190 13.50 -18.61 -2.92
C GLU A 190 12.86 -17.65 -3.91
N GLY A 191 12.32 -18.20 -5.00
CA GLY A 191 11.62 -17.43 -6.02
C GLY A 191 12.53 -16.91 -7.14
N MET A 192 12.22 -15.73 -7.66
CA MET A 192 12.87 -15.15 -8.82
C MET A 192 14.21 -14.50 -8.46
N SER A 193 15.29 -14.89 -9.10
CA SER A 193 16.58 -14.18 -8.97
C SER A 193 16.50 -12.75 -9.53
N LEU A 194 17.13 -11.80 -8.83
CA LEU A 194 17.21 -10.38 -9.26
C LEU A 194 17.97 -10.19 -10.59
N GLY A 195 18.74 -11.19 -11.05
CA GLY A 195 19.43 -11.19 -12.33
C GLY A 195 18.73 -11.98 -13.43
N SER A 196 17.53 -12.51 -13.18
CA SER A 196 16.82 -13.35 -14.16
C SER A 196 16.27 -12.54 -15.34
N GLY A 197 16.02 -13.24 -16.47
CA GLY A 197 15.35 -12.63 -17.63
C GLY A 197 13.90 -12.17 -17.37
N ARG A 198 13.35 -12.48 -16.20
CA ARG A 198 12.04 -11.99 -15.75
C ARG A 198 12.09 -10.60 -15.12
N VAL A 199 13.27 -10.02 -14.96
CA VAL A 199 13.45 -8.64 -14.51
C VAL A 199 13.43 -7.71 -15.72
N SER A 200 12.44 -6.85 -15.80
CA SER A 200 12.22 -5.93 -16.92
C SER A 200 12.63 -4.50 -16.56
N HIS A 201 13.24 -3.79 -17.50
CA HIS A 201 13.44 -2.35 -17.36
C HIS A 201 12.12 -1.61 -17.50
N LEU A 202 11.87 -0.67 -16.60
CA LEU A 202 10.77 0.26 -16.74
C LEU A 202 11.21 1.46 -17.59
N VAL A 203 10.30 1.96 -18.39
CA VAL A 203 10.49 3.17 -19.20
C VAL A 203 9.42 4.19 -18.87
N GLU A 204 9.74 5.46 -19.00
CA GLU A 204 8.78 6.54 -18.83
C GLU A 204 7.63 6.39 -19.83
N PRO A 205 6.37 6.29 -19.36
CA PRO A 205 5.23 6.15 -20.25
C PRO A 205 5.00 7.47 -21.02
N ARG A 206 4.79 7.36 -22.34
CA ARG A 206 4.35 8.47 -23.17
C ARG A 206 2.86 8.30 -23.45
N VAL A 207 2.04 9.12 -22.81
CA VAL A 207 0.57 9.05 -22.92
C VAL A 207 0.10 10.20 -23.78
N LEU A 208 -0.61 9.88 -24.87
CA LEU A 208 -1.36 10.85 -25.68
C LEU A 208 -2.84 10.73 -25.31
N LEU A 209 -3.41 11.80 -24.79
CA LEU A 209 -4.84 11.91 -24.59
C LEU A 209 -5.48 12.54 -25.83
N VAL A 210 -6.29 11.78 -26.54
CA VAL A 210 -7.11 12.31 -27.64
C VAL A 210 -8.48 12.64 -27.07
N TYR A 211 -8.86 13.90 -27.14
CA TYR A 211 -10.16 14.38 -26.71
C TYR A 211 -10.96 14.77 -27.93
N ASP A 212 -12.10 14.14 -28.14
CA ASP A 212 -13.08 14.51 -29.16
C ASP A 212 -14.30 15.11 -28.45
N GLN A 213 -14.71 16.31 -28.86
CA GLN A 213 -15.96 16.87 -28.38
C GLN A 213 -17.08 16.17 -29.12
N PRO A 214 -18.01 15.50 -28.44
CA PRO A 214 -19.23 15.07 -29.11
C PRO A 214 -19.98 16.31 -29.59
N GLY A 215 -20.19 16.39 -30.90
CA GLY A 215 -20.96 17.43 -31.54
C GLY A 215 -22.45 17.43 -31.16
#